data_99dad90c7a0f53802416df704ee1bdc5
#
_entry.id   99dad90c7a0f53802416df704ee1bdc5
#
_cell.length_a   1.000
_cell.length_b   1.000
_cell.length_c   1.000
_cell.angle_alpha   90.00
_cell.angle_beta   90.00
_cell.angle_gamma   90.00
#
_symmetry.space_group_name_H-M   'P 1'
#
loop_
_entity.id
_entity.type
_entity.pdbx_description
1 polymer ?
#
loop_
_entity_poly.entity_id
_entity_poly.type
_entity_poly.pdbx_seq_one_letter_code
_entity_poly.pdbx_strand_id
1 'polypeptide(L)'
;MQRIRLSKHAQEQAVERGTTEAEVEEAVRKGSREPATRGREICRYNFVFNRKWQGKHYPIKQVAPVIKEEANETIVITVYTFYF
;
A
#
# COMPACT_ATOMS: atom_id res chain seq x y z
N MET A 1 5.96 -7.91 -16.07
CA MET A 1 5.28 -7.21 -14.99
C MET A 1 5.23 -5.72 -15.29
N GLN A 2 4.11 -5.09 -15.07
CA GLN A 2 3.97 -3.67 -15.31
C GLN A 2 4.80 -2.84 -14.33
N ARG A 3 5.24 -1.69 -14.79
CA ARG A 3 5.90 -0.72 -13.96
C ARG A 3 4.92 -0.18 -12.91
N ILE A 4 5.38 -0.06 -11.67
CA ILE A 4 4.59 0.48 -10.57
C ILE A 4 5.10 1.89 -10.30
N ARG A 5 4.19 2.86 -10.31
CA ARG A 5 4.52 4.26 -10.04
C ARG A 5 3.61 4.80 -8.95
N LEU A 6 4.20 5.41 -7.93
CA LEU A 6 3.43 6.07 -6.88
C LEU A 6 3.18 7.52 -7.27
N SER A 7 1.92 7.95 -7.17
CA SER A 7 1.59 9.35 -7.31
C SER A 7 2.26 10.16 -6.18
N LYS A 8 2.35 11.48 -6.35
CA LYS A 8 2.90 12.33 -5.30
C LYS A 8 2.12 12.17 -3.99
N HIS A 9 0.80 12.12 -4.08
CA HIS A 9 -0.06 11.90 -2.91
C HIS A 9 0.25 10.57 -2.24
N ALA A 10 0.43 9.51 -3.03
CA ALA A 10 0.74 8.19 -2.48
C ALA A 10 2.10 8.18 -1.77
N GLN A 11 3.09 8.89 -2.33
CA GLN A 11 4.41 9.00 -1.69
C GLN A 11 4.31 9.69 -0.34
N GLU A 12 3.53 10.78 -0.26
CA GLU A 12 3.32 11.51 0.98
C GLU A 12 2.58 10.66 2.01
N GLN A 13 1.54 9.96 1.57
CA GLN A 13 0.77 9.08 2.45
C GLN A 13 1.62 7.94 3.01
N ALA A 14 2.50 7.37 2.19
CA ALA A 14 3.38 6.30 2.65
C ALA A 14 4.24 6.75 3.82
N VAL A 15 4.85 7.93 3.72
CA VAL A 15 5.67 8.49 4.79
C VAL A 15 4.83 8.70 6.06
N GLU A 16 3.68 9.34 5.93
CA GLU A 16 2.82 9.65 7.07
C GLU A 16 2.31 8.41 7.79
N ARG A 17 2.10 7.33 7.05
CA ARG A 17 1.51 6.10 7.57
C ARG A 17 2.53 5.04 7.93
N GLY A 18 3.82 5.40 7.85
CA GLY A 18 4.89 4.52 8.34
C GLY A 18 5.23 3.36 7.41
N THR A 19 5.01 3.51 6.12
CA THR A 19 5.41 2.50 5.16
C THR A 19 6.41 3.09 4.15
N THR A 20 7.03 2.21 3.38
CA THR A 20 8.04 2.59 2.40
C THR A 20 7.52 2.29 1.00
N GLU A 21 8.14 2.91 0.01
CA GLU A 21 7.82 2.64 -1.38
C GLU A 21 8.02 1.15 -1.72
N ALA A 22 9.09 0.54 -1.19
CA ALA A 22 9.36 -0.88 -1.41
C ALA A 22 8.23 -1.77 -0.85
N GLU A 23 7.73 -1.45 0.35
CA GLU A 23 6.61 -2.19 0.94
C GLU A 23 5.33 -1.99 0.14
N VAL A 24 5.09 -0.78 -0.34
CA VAL A 24 3.92 -0.51 -1.18
C VAL A 24 3.98 -1.33 -2.46
N GLU A 25 5.13 -1.38 -3.12
CA GLU A 25 5.30 -2.17 -4.34
C GLU A 25 5.10 -3.66 -4.07
N GLU A 26 5.62 -4.16 -2.96
CA GLU A 26 5.42 -5.56 -2.59
C GLU A 26 3.95 -5.87 -2.38
N ALA A 27 3.21 -4.97 -1.72
CA ALA A 27 1.78 -5.13 -1.53
C ALA A 27 1.03 -5.17 -2.86
N VAL A 28 1.44 -4.37 -3.83
CA VAL A 28 0.82 -4.40 -5.16
C VAL A 28 1.07 -5.73 -5.85
N ARG A 29 2.30 -6.27 -5.73
CA ARG A 29 2.66 -7.53 -6.39
C ARG A 29 2.06 -8.75 -5.72
N LYS A 30 2.01 -8.78 -4.41
CA LYS A 30 1.69 -9.99 -3.63
C LYS A 30 0.38 -9.93 -2.87
N GLY A 31 -0.18 -8.75 -2.69
CA GLY A 31 -1.37 -8.56 -1.89
C GLY A 31 -2.62 -9.14 -2.54
N SER A 32 -3.61 -9.45 -1.70
CA SER A 32 -4.93 -9.81 -2.21
C SER A 32 -5.62 -8.58 -2.73
N ARG A 33 -6.34 -8.73 -3.84
CA ARG A 33 -6.99 -7.60 -4.51
C ARG A 33 -8.49 -7.63 -4.30
N GLU A 34 -9.04 -6.43 -4.05
CA GLU A 34 -10.47 -6.22 -3.92
C GLU A 34 -10.88 -5.06 -4.82
N PRO A 35 -12.09 -5.10 -5.40
CA PRO A 35 -12.58 -3.95 -6.15
C PRO A 35 -12.72 -2.74 -5.24
N ALA A 36 -12.38 -1.58 -5.77
CA ALA A 36 -12.62 -0.31 -5.11
C ALA A 36 -13.48 0.54 -6.05
N THR A 37 -13.84 1.75 -5.60
CA THR A 37 -14.69 2.62 -6.42
C THR A 37 -13.96 3.09 -7.68
N ARG A 38 -14.72 3.44 -8.71
CA ARG A 38 -14.22 4.06 -9.95
C ARG A 38 -13.24 3.18 -10.72
N GLY A 39 -13.45 1.87 -10.72
CA GLY A 39 -12.60 0.95 -11.47
C GLY A 39 -11.22 0.75 -10.88
N ARG A 40 -11.01 1.15 -9.64
CA ARG A 40 -9.75 0.94 -8.93
C ARG A 40 -9.77 -0.36 -8.17
N GLU A 41 -8.60 -0.75 -7.65
CA GLU A 41 -8.47 -1.92 -6.79
C GLU A 41 -7.66 -1.54 -5.56
N ILE A 42 -7.93 -2.21 -4.44
CA ILE A 42 -7.10 -2.11 -3.25
C ILE A 42 -6.34 -3.41 -3.09
N CYS A 43 -5.03 -3.32 -2.82
CA CYS A 43 -4.16 -4.47 -2.64
C CYS A 43 -3.77 -4.54 -1.17
N ARG A 44 -4.08 -5.66 -0.49
CA ARG A 44 -3.79 -5.78 0.95
C ARG A 44 -2.70 -6.81 1.18
N TYR A 45 -1.67 -6.43 1.93
CA TYR A 45 -0.58 -7.32 2.23
C TYR A 45 -0.08 -7.08 3.65
N ASN A 46 0.07 -8.16 4.42
CA ASN A 46 0.48 -8.08 5.83
C ASN A 46 1.98 -8.31 5.96
N PHE A 47 2.62 -7.42 6.70
CA PHE A 47 4.03 -7.55 7.08
C PHE A 47 4.12 -7.85 8.58
N VAL A 48 5.06 -8.69 8.96
CA VAL A 48 5.42 -8.85 10.37
C VAL A 48 6.03 -7.52 10.81
N PHE A 49 5.49 -6.93 11.86
CA PHE A 49 5.92 -5.61 12.31
C PHE A 49 6.61 -5.67 13.67
N ASN A 50 5.92 -6.19 14.69
CA ASN A 50 6.45 -6.38 16.04
C ASN A 50 7.19 -5.16 16.59
N ARG A 51 6.62 -3.98 16.40
CA ARG A 51 7.21 -2.72 16.85
C ARG A 51 6.12 -1.77 17.32
N LYS A 52 6.55 -0.67 17.90
CA LYS A 52 5.62 0.39 18.32
C LYS A 52 5.32 1.31 17.15
N TRP A 53 4.07 1.67 17.05
CA TRP A 53 3.60 2.71 16.14
C TRP A 53 2.73 3.65 16.95
N GLN A 54 3.13 4.92 17.00
CA GLN A 54 2.41 5.93 17.78
C GLN A 54 2.16 5.50 19.23
N GLY A 55 3.19 4.95 19.86
CA GLY A 55 3.18 4.61 21.27
C GLY A 55 2.58 3.25 21.63
N LYS A 56 2.08 2.49 20.67
CA LYS A 56 1.48 1.18 20.92
C LYS A 56 2.16 0.10 20.09
N HIS A 57 2.38 -1.06 20.70
CA HIS A 57 3.01 -2.20 20.02
C HIS A 57 1.97 -2.94 19.15
N TYR A 58 2.37 -3.26 17.92
CA TYR A 58 1.53 -4.03 17.00
C TYR A 58 2.35 -5.17 16.36
N PRO A 59 1.83 -6.38 16.37
CA PRO A 59 2.49 -7.50 15.68
C PRO A 59 2.51 -7.36 14.16
N ILE A 60 1.47 -6.77 13.56
CA ILE A 60 1.24 -6.77 12.12
C ILE A 60 1.03 -5.35 11.60
N LYS A 61 1.61 -5.07 10.43
CA LYS A 61 1.32 -3.89 9.64
C LYS A 61 0.75 -4.34 8.31
N GLN A 62 -0.49 -3.97 8.02
CA GLN A 62 -1.07 -4.22 6.71
C GLN A 62 -0.91 -2.98 5.84
N VAL A 63 -0.28 -3.14 4.69
CA VAL A 63 -0.12 -2.06 3.71
C VAL A 63 -1.15 -2.29 2.62
N ALA A 64 -1.94 -1.25 2.34
CA ALA A 64 -3.09 -1.37 1.44
C ALA A 64 -3.11 -0.23 0.42
N PRO A 65 -2.29 -0.33 -0.65
CA PRO A 65 -2.34 0.66 -1.72
C PRO A 65 -3.59 0.51 -2.57
N VAL A 66 -4.14 1.65 -2.98
CA VAL A 66 -5.21 1.71 -3.97
C VAL A 66 -4.58 2.00 -5.32
N ILE A 67 -4.86 1.16 -6.31
CA ILE A 67 -4.21 1.23 -7.61
C ILE A 67 -5.20 1.44 -8.74
N LYS A 68 -4.67 1.99 -9.83
CA LYS A 68 -5.35 2.09 -11.12
C LYS A 68 -4.43 1.48 -12.17
N GLU A 69 -4.97 0.52 -12.93
CA GLU A 69 -4.20 -0.10 -14.01
C GLU A 69 -4.30 0.75 -15.27
N GLU A 70 -3.14 1.08 -15.84
CA GLU A 70 -3.04 1.74 -17.14
C GLU A 70 -2.38 0.78 -18.13
N ALA A 71 -2.33 1.17 -19.41
CA ALA A 71 -1.83 0.28 -20.45
C ALA A 71 -0.40 -0.20 -20.19
N ASN A 72 0.47 0.70 -19.72
CA ASN A 72 1.89 0.40 -19.55
C ASN A 72 2.39 0.47 -18.11
N GLU A 73 1.51 0.79 -17.16
CA GLU A 73 1.93 0.94 -15.78
C GLU A 73 0.77 0.77 -14.82
N THR A 74 1.11 0.47 -13.58
CA THR A 74 0.16 0.47 -12.46
C THR A 74 0.45 1.70 -11.63
N ILE A 75 -0.55 2.53 -11.40
CA ILE A 75 -0.40 3.76 -10.63
C ILE A 75 -0.98 3.55 -9.24
N VAL A 76 -0.16 3.79 -8.21
CA VAL A 76 -0.64 3.81 -6.83
C VAL A 76 -1.18 5.21 -6.56
N ILE A 77 -2.47 5.30 -6.28
CA ILE A 77 -3.18 6.57 -6.10
C ILE A 77 -3.10 7.03 -4.66
N THR A 78 -3.29 6.12 -3.73
CA THR A 78 -3.19 6.41 -2.30
C THR A 78 -2.77 5.15 -1.57
N VAL A 79 -2.34 5.30 -0.31
CA VAL A 79 -1.85 4.19 0.49
C VAL A 79 -2.50 4.26 1.87
N TYR A 80 -3.09 3.15 2.30
CA TYR A 80 -3.57 2.99 3.67
C TYR A 80 -2.67 2.01 4.39
N THR A 81 -2.54 2.18 5.70
CA THR A 81 -1.90 1.19 6.56
C THR A 81 -2.80 0.92 7.75
N PHE A 82 -2.78 -0.33 8.19
CA PHE A 82 -3.54 -0.76 9.35
C PHE A 82 -2.60 -1.53 10.27
N TYR A 83 -2.65 -1.23 11.55
CA TYR A 83 -1.78 -1.85 12.55
C TYR A 83 -2.64 -2.66 13.51
N PHE A 84 -2.26 -3.92 13.70
CA PHE A 84 -3.02 -4.80 14.61
C PHE A 84 -2.19 -5.98 15.11
#